data_8b0ea8a12857d5201dec69ed2ecd4e54
#
_entry.id   8b0ea8a12857d5201dec69ed2ecd4e54
#
_cell.length_a   1.000
_cell.length_b   1.000
_cell.length_c   1.000
_cell.angle_alpha   90.00
_cell.angle_beta   90.00
_cell.angle_gamma   90.00
#
_symmetry.space_group_name_H-M   'P 1'
#
loop_
_entity.id
_entity.type
_entity.pdbx_description
1 polymer ?
#
loop_
_entity_poly.entity_id
_entity_poly.type
_entity_poly.pdbx_seq_one_letter_code
_entity_poly.pdbx_strand_id
1 'polypeptide(L)'
;MVREVHRIEARNVEELDADLHGLKTRIFIGTSGWHYKHWLEGVFYPPGTKSAQMFDYYARFFNTVEINNSFYRLPTAKTFDNWRESSPSNFVYAVKASRFITHMKKLKDPQSSSEKFFHVADRLEKKLGPILFQLPPRWKVNIERFAEFLESLPPQHKYAFEFREESWFVPEVYRLLRKHKAAFCIHDFADMKVPNEITAGFTYIRFHGPTSAKYWGSYSDEELQKWAERIESWRGRLKAVYVYFNNDPEGAAVRNALTLKLLVR
;
A
#
# COMPACT_ATOMS: atom_id res chain seq x y z
N MET A 1 -1.58 15.67 -21.78
CA MET A 1 -1.34 15.14 -20.43
C MET A 1 -2.26 15.78 -19.38
N VAL A 2 -2.17 17.09 -19.10
CA VAL A 2 -3.13 17.77 -18.18
C VAL A 2 -4.60 17.60 -18.63
N ARG A 3 -4.89 17.62 -19.95
CA ARG A 3 -6.23 17.38 -20.50
C ARG A 3 -6.75 15.94 -20.32
N GLU A 4 -5.88 14.97 -20.18
CA GLU A 4 -6.24 13.57 -20.00
C GLU A 4 -6.56 13.25 -18.53
N VAL A 5 -5.84 13.86 -17.60
CA VAL A 5 -6.17 13.81 -16.16
C VAL A 5 -7.54 14.45 -15.92
N HIS A 6 -7.83 15.58 -16.56
CA HIS A 6 -9.13 16.25 -16.46
C HIS A 6 -10.28 15.51 -17.18
N ARG A 7 -9.97 14.66 -18.18
CA ARG A 7 -10.96 13.79 -18.82
C ARG A 7 -11.40 12.63 -17.93
N ILE A 8 -10.56 12.28 -16.96
CA ILE A 8 -10.85 11.29 -15.90
C ILE A 8 -11.78 11.91 -14.83
N GLU A 9 -11.70 13.23 -14.59
CA GLU A 9 -12.63 13.94 -13.69
C GLU A 9 -14.12 13.84 -14.12
N ALA A 10 -14.38 13.66 -15.41
CA ALA A 10 -15.74 13.58 -15.94
C ALA A 10 -16.39 12.19 -15.85
N ARG A 11 -15.63 11.15 -15.46
CA ARG A 11 -16.19 9.84 -15.12
C ARG A 11 -16.24 9.72 -13.61
N ASN A 12 -17.44 9.78 -13.07
CA ASN A 12 -17.70 9.66 -11.64
C ASN A 12 -16.90 8.51 -11.04
N VAL A 13 -16.06 8.80 -10.04
CA VAL A 13 -15.36 7.76 -9.25
C VAL A 13 -16.38 6.79 -8.64
N GLU A 14 -17.60 7.23 -8.37
CA GLU A 14 -18.73 6.40 -7.95
C GLU A 14 -19.16 5.38 -9.01
N GLU A 15 -19.12 5.69 -10.32
CA GLU A 15 -19.42 4.72 -11.38
C GLU A 15 -18.30 3.68 -11.51
N LEU A 16 -17.05 4.08 -11.38
CA LEU A 16 -15.90 3.14 -11.35
C LEU A 16 -15.95 2.25 -10.11
N ASP A 17 -16.34 2.78 -8.95
CA ASP A 17 -16.52 2.00 -7.73
C ASP A 17 -17.80 1.13 -7.79
N ALA A 18 -18.87 1.56 -8.46
CA ALA A 18 -20.09 0.79 -8.62
C ALA A 18 -19.90 -0.45 -9.50
N ASP A 19 -19.12 -0.34 -10.59
CA ASP A 19 -18.75 -1.47 -11.43
C ASP A 19 -17.87 -2.49 -10.67
N LEU A 20 -17.12 -2.03 -9.65
CA LEU A 20 -16.32 -2.90 -8.77
C LEU A 20 -17.14 -3.55 -7.66
N HIS A 21 -18.31 -3.00 -7.29
CA HIS A 21 -19.17 -3.54 -6.22
C HIS A 21 -19.89 -4.83 -6.59
N GLY A 22 -20.09 -5.12 -7.89
CA GLY A 22 -20.63 -6.37 -8.40
C GLY A 22 -19.66 -7.56 -8.34
N LEU A 23 -18.38 -7.31 -8.08
CA LEU A 23 -17.32 -8.31 -8.10
C LEU A 23 -16.98 -8.79 -6.68
N LYS A 24 -16.85 -10.10 -6.50
CA LYS A 24 -16.49 -10.71 -5.19
C LYS A 24 -15.16 -10.22 -4.62
N THR A 25 -14.22 -9.72 -5.45
CA THR A 25 -12.89 -9.22 -5.05
C THR A 25 -12.87 -7.70 -5.06
N ARG A 26 -12.54 -7.08 -3.92
CA ARG A 26 -12.32 -5.62 -3.85
C ARG A 26 -10.91 -5.27 -4.28
N ILE A 27 -10.75 -4.28 -5.17
CA ILE A 27 -9.46 -3.83 -5.66
C ILE A 27 -9.22 -2.39 -5.20
N PHE A 28 -8.12 -2.17 -4.50
CA PHE A 28 -7.69 -0.89 -3.97
C PHE A 28 -6.37 -0.50 -4.64
N ILE A 29 -6.41 0.53 -5.47
CA ILE A 29 -5.24 1.07 -6.17
C ILE A 29 -5.04 2.50 -5.74
N GLY A 30 -3.85 2.83 -5.26
CA GLY A 30 -3.48 4.14 -4.78
C GLY A 30 -1.97 4.37 -4.77
N THR A 31 -1.52 5.33 -3.99
CA THR A 31 -0.12 5.72 -3.88
C THR A 31 0.40 5.60 -2.46
N SER A 32 1.72 5.55 -2.32
CA SER A 32 2.40 5.55 -1.02
C SER A 32 2.53 6.98 -0.48
N GLY A 33 1.42 7.55 -0.05
CA GLY A 33 1.27 8.94 0.39
C GLY A 33 0.53 9.79 -0.64
N TRP A 34 0.09 10.97 -0.19
CA TRP A 34 -0.63 11.94 -1.01
C TRP A 34 -0.08 13.36 -0.89
N HIS A 35 0.77 13.62 0.11
CA HIS A 35 1.23 14.96 0.44
C HIS A 35 2.65 15.20 -0.07
N TYR A 36 2.76 15.48 -1.37
CA TYR A 36 4.03 15.75 -2.04
C TYR A 36 4.04 17.14 -2.68
N LYS A 37 5.02 17.97 -2.32
CA LYS A 37 5.15 19.32 -2.89
C LYS A 37 5.40 19.32 -4.40
N HIS A 38 6.13 18.33 -4.90
CA HIS A 38 6.42 18.18 -6.33
C HIS A 38 5.22 17.67 -7.14
N TRP A 39 4.07 17.39 -6.51
CA TRP A 39 2.81 17.12 -7.20
C TRP A 39 1.94 18.37 -7.38
N LEU A 40 2.38 19.52 -6.86
CA LEU A 40 1.73 20.82 -7.04
C LEU A 40 1.92 21.37 -8.45
N GLU A 41 1.35 22.54 -8.70
CA GLU A 41 1.49 23.35 -9.92
C GLU A 41 1.10 22.59 -11.22
N GLY A 42 0.06 21.78 -11.14
CA GLY A 42 -0.50 21.07 -12.29
C GLY A 42 0.12 19.71 -12.60
N VAL A 43 1.05 19.22 -11.77
CA VAL A 43 1.57 17.85 -11.92
C VAL A 43 0.47 16.82 -11.57
N PHE A 44 -0.15 16.99 -10.42
CA PHE A 44 -1.37 16.30 -10.00
C PHE A 44 -2.37 17.29 -9.39
N TYR A 45 -1.94 18.07 -8.41
CA TYR A 45 -2.78 19.10 -7.79
C TYR A 45 -2.84 20.33 -8.67
N PRO A 46 -4.04 20.94 -8.83
CA PRO A 46 -4.20 22.21 -9.55
C PRO A 46 -3.26 23.30 -8.99
N PRO A 47 -2.87 24.28 -9.81
CA PRO A 47 -2.11 25.43 -9.34
C PRO A 47 -2.81 26.13 -8.18
N GLY A 48 -2.03 26.54 -7.18
CA GLY A 48 -2.55 27.23 -5.98
C GLY A 48 -3.20 26.32 -4.94
N THR A 49 -3.21 24.99 -5.11
CA THR A 49 -3.73 24.04 -4.12
C THR A 49 -2.95 24.16 -2.80
N LYS A 50 -3.65 24.43 -1.70
CA LYS A 50 -3.07 24.49 -0.35
C LYS A 50 -2.91 23.07 0.24
N SER A 51 -1.92 22.89 1.10
CA SER A 51 -1.65 21.60 1.78
C SER A 51 -2.90 20.98 2.43
N ALA A 52 -3.77 21.80 3.04
CA ALA A 52 -5.00 21.32 3.66
C ALA A 52 -6.04 20.77 2.66
N GLN A 53 -5.93 21.12 1.40
CA GLN A 53 -6.86 20.72 0.33
C GLN A 53 -6.36 19.48 -0.44
N MET A 54 -5.08 19.10 -0.25
CA MET A 54 -4.48 18.00 -1.01
C MET A 54 -5.19 16.67 -0.80
N PHE A 55 -5.57 16.36 0.45
CA PHE A 55 -6.25 15.11 0.73
C PHE A 55 -7.64 15.05 0.08
N ASP A 56 -8.42 16.11 0.21
CA ASP A 56 -9.77 16.18 -0.40
C ASP A 56 -9.70 16.03 -1.93
N TYR A 57 -8.68 16.63 -2.55
CA TYR A 57 -8.46 16.46 -3.98
C TYR A 57 -8.04 15.03 -4.32
N TYR A 58 -7.08 14.44 -3.58
CA TYR A 58 -6.63 13.07 -3.76
C TYR A 58 -7.77 12.06 -3.65
N ALA A 59 -8.65 12.24 -2.67
CA ALA A 59 -9.78 11.36 -2.40
C ALA A 59 -10.86 11.37 -3.50
N ARG A 60 -10.83 12.32 -4.44
CA ARG A 60 -11.70 12.31 -5.64
C ARG A 60 -11.26 11.26 -6.67
N PHE A 61 -10.00 10.86 -6.64
CA PHE A 61 -9.41 9.93 -7.61
C PHE A 61 -9.15 8.54 -7.01
N PHE A 62 -8.91 8.48 -5.72
CA PHE A 62 -8.51 7.26 -5.02
C PHE A 62 -9.35 7.06 -3.77
N ASN A 63 -9.72 5.81 -3.52
CA ASN A 63 -10.41 5.39 -2.28
C ASN A 63 -9.45 4.70 -1.28
N THR A 64 -8.15 4.74 -1.53
CA THR A 64 -7.12 4.19 -0.67
C THR A 64 -5.81 4.94 -0.79
N VAL A 65 -5.01 4.85 0.27
CA VAL A 65 -3.63 5.35 0.31
C VAL A 65 -2.80 4.53 1.29
N GLU A 66 -1.51 4.40 1.05
CA GLU A 66 -0.56 3.86 2.02
C GLU A 66 0.10 4.99 2.81
N ILE A 67 -0.09 5.00 4.13
CA ILE A 67 0.54 5.97 5.03
C ILE A 67 1.99 5.53 5.27
N ASN A 68 2.96 6.33 4.81
CA ASN A 68 4.39 6.06 4.96
C ASN A 68 5.08 6.90 6.03
N ASN A 69 4.54 8.05 6.42
CA ASN A 69 5.14 8.91 7.43
C ASN A 69 5.23 8.24 8.82
N SER A 70 4.31 7.33 9.13
CA SER A 70 4.32 6.49 10.34
C SER A 70 5.58 5.63 10.48
N PHE A 71 6.24 5.32 9.37
CA PHE A 71 7.50 4.59 9.35
C PHE A 71 8.65 5.40 9.98
N TYR A 72 8.74 6.68 9.67
CA TYR A 72 9.82 7.56 10.14
C TYR A 72 9.52 8.17 11.50
N ARG A 73 8.32 8.69 11.66
CA ARG A 73 7.81 9.29 12.90
C ARG A 73 6.35 8.94 13.04
N LEU A 74 6.00 8.25 14.13
CA LEU A 74 4.63 7.86 14.39
C LEU A 74 3.77 9.12 14.61
N PRO A 75 2.72 9.36 13.80
CA PRO A 75 1.80 10.45 13.99
C PRO A 75 1.01 10.29 15.29
N THR A 76 0.42 11.37 15.78
CA THR A 76 -0.39 11.35 17.00
C THR A 76 -1.75 10.68 16.76
N ALA A 77 -2.40 10.20 17.83
CA ALA A 77 -3.76 9.68 17.78
C ALA A 77 -4.74 10.68 17.12
N LYS A 78 -4.64 11.97 17.47
CA LYS A 78 -5.44 13.04 16.86
C LYS A 78 -5.24 13.14 15.35
N THR A 79 -4.04 12.89 14.84
CA THR A 79 -3.78 12.89 13.39
C THR A 79 -4.53 11.75 12.70
N PHE A 80 -4.53 10.56 13.28
CA PHE A 80 -5.29 9.42 12.77
C PHE A 80 -6.81 9.66 12.86
N ASP A 81 -7.29 10.26 13.95
CA ASP A 81 -8.70 10.66 14.07
C ASP A 81 -9.10 11.64 12.97
N ASN A 82 -8.28 12.67 12.71
CA ASN A 82 -8.54 13.65 11.67
C ASN A 82 -8.60 12.97 10.28
N TRP A 83 -7.69 12.03 9.98
CA TRP A 83 -7.73 11.29 8.72
C TRP A 83 -9.00 10.43 8.59
N ARG A 84 -9.40 9.77 9.68
CA ARG A 84 -10.65 9.01 9.70
C ARG A 84 -11.86 9.91 9.44
N GLU A 85 -11.93 11.04 10.09
CA GLU A 85 -13.09 11.96 10.04
C GLU A 85 -13.19 12.71 8.72
N SER A 86 -12.05 13.15 8.15
CA SER A 86 -12.02 13.92 6.90
C SER A 86 -12.16 13.06 5.63
N SER A 87 -11.96 11.74 5.71
CA SER A 87 -12.02 10.88 4.52
C SER A 87 -13.45 10.40 4.21
N PRO A 88 -13.75 10.07 2.94
CA PRO A 88 -15.01 9.40 2.56
C PRO A 88 -15.25 8.11 3.33
N SER A 89 -16.51 7.70 3.47
CA SER A 89 -16.89 6.51 4.27
C SER A 89 -16.28 5.20 3.78
N ASN A 90 -16.05 5.08 2.47
CA ASN A 90 -15.45 3.90 1.82
C ASN A 90 -13.92 3.96 1.72
N PHE A 91 -13.28 5.01 2.22
CA PHE A 91 -11.84 5.21 2.12
C PHE A 91 -11.08 4.23 3.03
N VAL A 92 -9.98 3.65 2.51
CA VAL A 92 -9.16 2.66 3.23
C VAL A 92 -7.71 3.14 3.33
N TYR A 93 -7.17 3.13 4.53
CA TYR A 93 -5.77 3.46 4.81
C TYR A 93 -4.96 2.19 5.04
N ALA A 94 -4.03 1.85 4.16
CA ALA A 94 -2.94 0.97 4.54
C ALA A 94 -1.92 1.76 5.36
N VAL A 95 -1.35 1.13 6.39
CA VAL A 95 -0.42 1.84 7.29
C VAL A 95 0.91 1.09 7.35
N LYS A 96 2.00 1.77 6.97
CA LYS A 96 3.34 1.19 7.11
C LYS A 96 3.78 1.28 8.57
N ALA A 97 4.13 0.14 9.12
CA ALA A 97 4.60 0.02 10.51
C ALA A 97 5.91 0.79 10.73
N SER A 98 6.08 1.27 11.96
CA SER A 98 7.25 2.08 12.34
C SER A 98 8.57 1.34 12.10
N ARG A 99 9.59 2.08 11.62
CA ARG A 99 10.97 1.57 11.51
C ARG A 99 11.54 1.11 12.84
N PHE A 100 11.01 1.58 13.95
CA PHE A 100 11.39 1.11 15.28
C PHE A 100 11.14 -0.39 15.41
N ILE A 101 9.98 -0.89 14.99
CA ILE A 101 9.61 -2.30 15.03
C ILE A 101 10.47 -3.12 14.08
N THR A 102 10.52 -2.69 12.80
CA THR A 102 11.07 -3.51 11.72
C THR A 102 12.59 -3.38 11.55
N HIS A 103 13.14 -2.17 11.67
CA HIS A 103 14.55 -1.87 11.39
C HIS A 103 15.40 -1.83 12.66
N MET A 104 14.93 -1.13 13.70
CA MET A 104 15.72 -0.95 14.93
C MET A 104 15.63 -2.20 15.82
N LYS A 105 14.42 -2.66 16.11
CA LYS A 105 14.17 -3.86 16.92
C LYS A 105 14.29 -5.16 16.12
N LYS A 106 14.16 -5.12 14.80
CA LYS A 106 14.15 -6.32 13.94
C LYS A 106 13.20 -7.38 14.50
N LEU A 107 11.98 -6.95 14.78
CA LEU A 107 10.87 -7.75 15.33
C LEU A 107 11.11 -8.31 16.74
N LYS A 108 12.14 -7.85 17.49
CA LYS A 108 12.32 -8.19 18.90
C LYS A 108 11.31 -7.50 19.80
N ASP A 109 11.03 -8.10 20.93
CA ASP A 109 10.14 -7.57 21.97
C ASP A 109 8.78 -7.14 21.34
N PRO A 110 8.08 -8.03 20.62
CA PRO A 110 7.02 -7.65 19.69
C PRO A 110 5.88 -6.90 20.36
N GLN A 111 5.47 -7.29 21.55
CA GLN A 111 4.39 -6.63 22.31
C GLN A 111 4.76 -5.19 22.64
N SER A 112 5.86 -4.98 23.38
CA SER A 112 6.28 -3.62 23.80
C SER A 112 6.71 -2.73 22.65
N SER A 113 7.30 -3.31 21.57
CA SER A 113 7.74 -2.54 20.41
C SER A 113 6.61 -2.06 19.52
N SER A 114 5.48 -2.77 19.50
CA SER A 114 4.35 -2.49 18.61
C SER A 114 3.13 -1.84 19.30
N GLU A 115 3.06 -1.86 20.62
CA GLU A 115 1.92 -1.35 21.40
C GLU A 115 1.53 0.08 21.00
N LYS A 116 2.50 1.01 21.03
CA LYS A 116 2.25 2.41 20.66
C LYS A 116 1.78 2.57 19.22
N PHE A 117 2.28 1.71 18.31
CA PHE A 117 1.88 1.74 16.93
C PHE A 117 0.42 1.30 16.76
N PHE A 118 0.03 0.18 17.35
CA PHE A 118 -1.36 -0.29 17.28
C PHE A 118 -2.33 0.69 17.93
N HIS A 119 -1.97 1.26 19.10
CA HIS A 119 -2.80 2.24 19.77
C HIS A 119 -3.21 3.43 18.87
N VAL A 120 -2.30 3.91 18.01
CA VAL A 120 -2.64 5.01 17.10
C VAL A 120 -3.25 4.51 15.78
N ALA A 121 -2.81 3.37 15.23
CA ALA A 121 -3.36 2.82 14.00
C ALA A 121 -4.83 2.44 14.15
N ASP A 122 -5.23 1.92 15.31
CA ASP A 122 -6.60 1.55 15.65
C ASP A 122 -7.59 2.73 15.65
N ARG A 123 -7.07 3.97 15.73
CA ARG A 123 -7.90 5.18 15.59
C ARG A 123 -8.56 5.31 14.22
N LEU A 124 -8.05 4.62 13.19
CA LEU A 124 -8.68 4.55 11.88
C LEU A 124 -9.93 3.67 11.86
N GLU A 125 -10.13 2.81 12.86
CA GLU A 125 -11.30 1.94 13.00
C GLU A 125 -11.60 1.13 11.72
N LYS A 126 -12.80 1.24 11.17
CA LYS A 126 -13.23 0.51 9.96
C LYS A 126 -12.47 0.92 8.69
N LYS A 127 -11.78 2.07 8.72
CA LYS A 127 -10.96 2.55 7.61
C LYS A 127 -9.52 2.03 7.66
N LEU A 128 -9.13 1.31 8.72
CA LEU A 128 -7.84 0.63 8.79
C LEU A 128 -7.82 -0.55 7.81
N GLY A 129 -6.99 -0.42 6.79
CA GLY A 129 -6.65 -1.46 5.85
C GLY A 129 -5.50 -2.34 6.34
N PRO A 130 -4.72 -2.94 5.43
CA PRO A 130 -3.55 -3.73 5.82
C PRO A 130 -2.46 -2.90 6.49
N ILE A 131 -1.83 -3.49 7.49
CA ILE A 131 -0.61 -2.96 8.10
C ILE A 131 0.59 -3.62 7.42
N LEU A 132 1.47 -2.79 6.84
CA LEU A 132 2.66 -3.23 6.14
C LEU A 132 3.87 -3.24 7.06
N PHE A 133 4.47 -4.40 7.27
CA PHE A 133 5.79 -4.55 7.88
C PHE A 133 6.84 -4.75 6.79
N GLN A 134 7.58 -3.68 6.46
CA GLN A 134 8.73 -3.80 5.58
C GLN A 134 9.98 -4.08 6.38
N LEU A 135 10.64 -5.22 6.13
CA LEU A 135 11.87 -5.61 6.79
C LEU A 135 13.10 -4.95 6.15
N PRO A 136 14.16 -4.70 6.93
CA PRO A 136 15.34 -4.02 6.42
C PRO A 136 16.12 -4.88 5.42
N PRO A 137 16.82 -4.26 4.45
CA PRO A 137 17.78 -4.97 3.61
C PRO A 137 18.92 -5.54 4.46
N ARG A 138 19.58 -6.57 3.94
CA ARG A 138 20.73 -7.24 4.59
C ARG A 138 20.41 -7.91 5.94
N TRP A 139 19.13 -8.04 6.26
CA TRP A 139 18.72 -8.83 7.44
C TRP A 139 18.25 -10.20 6.98
N LYS A 140 19.14 -11.19 7.13
CA LYS A 140 18.87 -12.58 6.76
C LYS A 140 17.71 -13.16 7.56
N VAL A 141 17.06 -14.14 6.98
CA VAL A 141 15.92 -14.83 7.57
C VAL A 141 16.22 -15.33 8.99
N ASN A 142 15.25 -15.13 9.86
CA ASN A 142 15.22 -15.69 11.22
C ASN A 142 13.81 -16.21 11.47
N ILE A 143 13.60 -17.48 11.23
CA ILE A 143 12.29 -18.15 11.28
C ILE A 143 11.66 -18.08 12.66
N GLU A 144 12.45 -18.37 13.71
CA GLU A 144 11.96 -18.37 15.10
C GLU A 144 11.42 -17.00 15.50
N ARG A 145 12.22 -15.96 15.29
CA ARG A 145 11.81 -14.57 15.60
C ARG A 145 10.60 -14.12 14.76
N PHE A 146 10.55 -14.55 13.51
CA PHE A 146 9.42 -14.23 12.66
C PHE A 146 8.14 -14.91 13.11
N ALA A 147 8.21 -16.18 13.52
CA ALA A 147 7.08 -16.92 14.08
C ALA A 147 6.59 -16.27 15.38
N GLU A 148 7.50 -15.98 16.33
CA GLU A 148 7.18 -15.28 17.57
C GLU A 148 6.50 -13.92 17.32
N PHE A 149 7.01 -13.16 16.38
CA PHE A 149 6.40 -11.89 16.00
C PHE A 149 4.98 -12.06 15.44
N LEU A 150 4.78 -12.99 14.51
CA LEU A 150 3.48 -13.27 13.94
C LEU A 150 2.45 -13.72 14.99
N GLU A 151 2.89 -14.54 15.96
CA GLU A 151 2.03 -15.02 17.06
C GLU A 151 1.61 -13.89 18.02
N SER A 152 2.42 -12.85 18.14
CA SER A 152 2.14 -11.70 19.00
C SER A 152 1.18 -10.67 18.37
N LEU A 153 0.94 -10.75 17.07
CA LEU A 153 0.14 -9.76 16.35
C LEU A 153 -1.36 -9.88 16.68
N PRO A 154 -2.06 -8.77 16.95
CA PRO A 154 -3.50 -8.76 17.16
C PRO A 154 -4.27 -9.40 15.98
N PRO A 155 -5.11 -10.42 16.22
CA PRO A 155 -5.69 -11.23 15.14
C PRO A 155 -6.77 -10.51 14.31
N GLN A 156 -7.25 -9.36 14.74
CA GLN A 156 -8.32 -8.60 14.09
C GLN A 156 -7.85 -7.81 12.86
N HIS A 157 -6.53 -7.61 12.68
CA HIS A 157 -5.98 -6.80 11.60
C HIS A 157 -5.53 -7.65 10.40
N LYS A 158 -5.34 -6.98 9.27
CA LYS A 158 -4.69 -7.53 8.09
C LYS A 158 -3.23 -7.13 8.07
N TYR A 159 -2.34 -8.07 7.81
CA TYR A 159 -0.90 -7.84 7.80
C TYR A 159 -0.30 -8.18 6.45
N ALA A 160 0.61 -7.33 5.97
CA ALA A 160 1.44 -7.60 4.82
C ALA A 160 2.93 -7.47 5.19
N PHE A 161 3.77 -8.36 4.66
CA PHE A 161 5.20 -8.36 4.92
C PHE A 161 5.98 -8.18 3.62
N GLU A 162 6.80 -7.14 3.57
CA GLU A 162 7.72 -6.86 2.49
C GLU A 162 9.15 -7.19 2.91
N PHE A 163 9.77 -8.12 2.21
CA PHE A 163 11.13 -8.56 2.47
C PHE A 163 12.09 -7.91 1.48
N ARG A 164 13.21 -7.38 1.96
CA ARG A 164 14.26 -6.70 1.18
C ARG A 164 15.56 -7.47 1.17
N GLU A 165 15.49 -8.78 1.41
CA GLU A 165 16.61 -9.72 1.42
C GLU A 165 16.09 -11.10 1.01
N GLU A 166 16.77 -11.73 0.02
CA GLU A 166 16.24 -12.92 -0.68
C GLU A 166 16.19 -14.19 0.18
N SER A 167 16.98 -14.26 1.26
CA SER A 167 16.93 -15.40 2.17
C SER A 167 15.55 -15.60 2.85
N TRP A 168 14.68 -14.57 2.80
CA TRP A 168 13.30 -14.67 3.28
C TRP A 168 12.35 -15.36 2.29
N PHE A 169 12.79 -15.61 1.04
CA PHE A 169 11.96 -16.24 0.00
C PHE A 169 12.05 -17.76 0.10
N VAL A 170 11.63 -18.30 1.21
CA VAL A 170 11.70 -19.74 1.53
C VAL A 170 10.33 -20.30 1.95
N PRO A 171 10.07 -21.59 1.68
CA PRO A 171 8.78 -22.23 1.97
C PRO A 171 8.32 -22.07 3.42
N GLU A 172 9.26 -22.04 4.38
CA GLU A 172 9.00 -21.88 5.81
C GLU A 172 8.32 -20.52 6.10
N VAL A 173 8.81 -19.45 5.50
CA VAL A 173 8.24 -18.09 5.64
C VAL A 173 6.83 -18.07 5.06
N TYR A 174 6.62 -18.65 3.87
CA TYR A 174 5.30 -18.69 3.25
C TYR A 174 4.30 -19.52 4.07
N ARG A 175 4.74 -20.63 4.69
CA ARG A 175 3.89 -21.42 5.61
C ARG A 175 3.48 -20.62 6.84
N LEU A 176 4.41 -19.88 7.44
CA LEU A 176 4.12 -18.99 8.57
C LEU A 176 3.12 -17.89 8.18
N LEU A 177 3.33 -17.21 7.06
CA LEU A 177 2.40 -16.21 6.56
C LEU A 177 0.99 -16.79 6.34
N ARG A 178 0.88 -17.96 5.71
CA ARG A 178 -0.42 -18.65 5.51
C ARG A 178 -1.09 -19.01 6.83
N LYS A 179 -0.34 -19.57 7.80
CA LYS A 179 -0.85 -19.89 9.15
C LYS A 179 -1.49 -18.67 9.82
N HIS A 180 -0.87 -17.50 9.70
CA HIS A 180 -1.32 -16.26 10.31
C HIS A 180 -2.18 -15.38 9.38
N LYS A 181 -2.56 -15.89 8.19
CA LYS A 181 -3.38 -15.15 7.19
C LYS A 181 -2.77 -13.79 6.82
N ALA A 182 -1.45 -13.68 6.88
CA ALA A 182 -0.69 -12.49 6.50
C ALA A 182 -0.27 -12.56 5.02
N ALA A 183 -0.33 -11.44 4.32
CA ALA A 183 0.05 -11.38 2.91
C ALA A 183 1.57 -11.23 2.74
N PHE A 184 2.13 -12.03 1.84
CA PHE A 184 3.42 -11.72 1.25
C PHE A 184 3.26 -10.49 0.35
N CYS A 185 4.07 -9.45 0.57
CA CYS A 185 4.06 -8.26 -0.27
C CYS A 185 4.85 -8.52 -1.55
N ILE A 186 4.17 -8.51 -2.67
CA ILE A 186 4.80 -8.56 -3.99
C ILE A 186 5.31 -7.15 -4.31
N HIS A 187 6.57 -7.01 -4.69
CA HIS A 187 7.16 -5.72 -5.03
C HIS A 187 8.24 -5.86 -6.11
N ASP A 188 8.60 -4.76 -6.73
CA ASP A 188 9.59 -4.70 -7.81
C ASP A 188 10.84 -3.87 -7.43
N PHE A 189 11.18 -3.86 -6.15
CA PHE A 189 12.27 -3.04 -5.66
C PHE A 189 13.63 -3.45 -6.21
N ALA A 190 14.26 -2.57 -6.96
CA ALA A 190 15.56 -2.79 -7.61
C ALA A 190 15.55 -4.08 -8.46
N ASP A 191 16.69 -4.74 -8.58
CA ASP A 191 16.85 -5.95 -9.40
C ASP A 191 16.42 -7.25 -8.68
N MET A 192 15.69 -7.12 -7.56
CA MET A 192 15.28 -8.27 -6.76
C MET A 192 14.19 -9.09 -7.46
N LYS A 193 14.40 -10.38 -7.64
CA LYS A 193 13.40 -11.31 -8.18
C LYS A 193 12.43 -11.74 -7.09
N VAL A 194 11.40 -10.93 -6.88
CA VAL A 194 10.39 -11.20 -5.86
C VAL A 194 9.40 -12.25 -6.35
N PRO A 195 9.16 -13.33 -5.58
CA PRO A 195 8.16 -14.34 -5.94
C PRO A 195 6.74 -13.80 -5.95
N ASN A 196 5.88 -14.40 -6.79
CA ASN A 196 4.45 -14.10 -6.83
C ASN A 196 3.67 -15.01 -5.88
N GLU A 197 3.98 -14.94 -4.58
CA GLU A 197 3.35 -15.79 -3.56
C GLU A 197 2.08 -15.15 -3.01
N ILE A 198 1.00 -15.92 -3.01
CA ILE A 198 -0.26 -15.56 -2.35
C ILE A 198 -0.37 -16.37 -1.06
N THR A 199 -0.30 -15.69 0.06
CA THR A 199 -0.26 -16.32 1.39
C THR A 199 -1.48 -16.01 2.26
N ALA A 200 -2.38 -15.14 1.79
CA ALA A 200 -3.59 -14.75 2.52
C ALA A 200 -4.80 -14.68 1.59
N GLY A 201 -5.99 -14.45 2.16
CA GLY A 201 -7.21 -14.16 1.39
C GLY A 201 -7.21 -12.78 0.72
N PHE A 202 -6.08 -12.08 0.73
CA PHE A 202 -5.82 -10.83 0.03
C PHE A 202 -4.35 -10.77 -0.38
N THR A 203 -4.01 -9.90 -1.34
CA THR A 203 -2.62 -9.62 -1.72
C THR A 203 -2.29 -8.14 -1.57
N TYR A 204 -0.99 -7.85 -1.46
CA TYR A 204 -0.44 -6.52 -1.29
C TYR A 204 0.71 -6.31 -2.27
N ILE A 205 0.63 -5.27 -3.10
CA ILE A 205 1.59 -5.00 -4.17
C ILE A 205 2.16 -3.60 -3.98
N ARG A 206 3.47 -3.46 -4.14
CA ARG A 206 4.15 -2.17 -4.10
C ARG A 206 5.04 -1.97 -5.31
N PHE A 207 4.78 -0.89 -6.02
CA PHE A 207 5.52 -0.48 -7.21
C PHE A 207 6.53 0.62 -6.84
N HIS A 208 7.82 0.31 -6.96
CA HIS A 208 8.91 1.21 -6.58
C HIS A 208 9.61 1.88 -7.77
N GLY A 209 9.11 1.66 -8.98
CA GLY A 209 9.67 2.16 -10.23
C GLY A 209 10.37 1.08 -11.04
N PRO A 210 10.22 1.13 -12.39
CA PRO A 210 10.70 0.09 -13.29
C PRO A 210 12.22 0.12 -13.55
N THR A 211 12.92 1.09 -12.96
CA THR A 211 14.37 1.28 -13.19
C THR A 211 15.20 0.79 -12.00
N SER A 212 16.50 0.58 -12.21
CA SER A 212 17.46 0.31 -11.14
C SER A 212 17.60 1.46 -10.14
N ALA A 213 17.24 2.69 -10.54
CA ALA A 213 17.13 3.83 -9.65
C ALA A 213 15.86 3.70 -8.79
N LYS A 214 16.08 3.53 -7.48
CA LYS A 214 15.00 3.32 -6.51
C LYS A 214 13.99 4.46 -6.53
N TYR A 215 12.70 4.12 -6.57
CA TYR A 215 11.56 5.05 -6.56
C TYR A 215 11.47 5.96 -7.77
N TRP A 216 12.19 5.65 -8.85
CA TRP A 216 12.27 6.47 -10.05
C TRP A 216 11.70 5.78 -11.28
N GLY A 217 11.19 6.60 -12.21
CA GLY A 217 10.66 6.15 -13.49
C GLY A 217 9.14 5.92 -13.49
N SER A 218 8.59 5.81 -14.69
CA SER A 218 7.19 5.53 -14.95
C SER A 218 7.06 4.18 -15.63
N TYR A 219 6.11 3.37 -15.18
CA TYR A 219 5.78 2.11 -15.85
C TYR A 219 5.15 2.40 -17.21
N SER A 220 5.49 1.59 -18.21
CA SER A 220 4.86 1.61 -19.50
C SER A 220 3.42 1.05 -19.44
N ASP A 221 2.61 1.40 -20.43
CA ASP A 221 1.25 0.88 -20.53
C ASP A 221 1.24 -0.66 -20.67
N GLU A 222 2.26 -1.22 -21.34
CA GLU A 222 2.40 -2.68 -21.47
C GLU A 222 2.69 -3.37 -20.13
N GLU A 223 3.54 -2.77 -19.29
CA GLU A 223 3.82 -3.30 -17.95
C GLU A 223 2.57 -3.23 -17.07
N LEU A 224 1.86 -2.11 -17.11
CA LEU A 224 0.62 -1.93 -16.37
C LEU A 224 -0.49 -2.86 -16.88
N GLN A 225 -0.57 -3.13 -18.18
CA GLN A 225 -1.50 -4.09 -18.76
C GLN A 225 -1.25 -5.52 -18.24
N LYS A 226 0.02 -5.95 -18.20
CA LYS A 226 0.40 -7.25 -17.62
C LYS A 226 0.01 -7.37 -16.14
N TRP A 227 0.14 -6.29 -15.41
CA TRP A 227 -0.29 -6.26 -14.01
C TRP A 227 -1.82 -6.26 -13.87
N ALA A 228 -2.54 -5.55 -14.75
CA ALA A 228 -4.00 -5.60 -14.78
C ALA A 228 -4.50 -7.03 -15.02
N GLU A 229 -3.97 -7.73 -16.02
CA GLU A 229 -4.30 -9.14 -16.31
C GLU A 229 -4.02 -10.06 -15.12
N ARG A 230 -2.91 -9.84 -14.42
CA ARG A 230 -2.59 -10.59 -13.20
C ARG A 230 -3.58 -10.31 -12.08
N ILE A 231 -3.94 -9.05 -11.85
CA ILE A 231 -4.94 -8.66 -10.85
C ILE A 231 -6.30 -9.29 -11.19
N GLU A 232 -6.70 -9.26 -12.47
CA GLU A 232 -7.92 -9.89 -12.94
C GLU A 232 -7.93 -11.41 -12.69
N SER A 233 -6.78 -12.09 -12.85
CA SER A 233 -6.67 -13.54 -12.59
C SER A 233 -6.95 -13.93 -11.12
N TRP A 234 -6.91 -12.98 -10.21
CA TRP A 234 -7.22 -13.18 -8.79
C TRP A 234 -8.68 -12.90 -8.42
N ARG A 235 -9.49 -12.38 -9.36
CA ARG A 235 -10.92 -12.17 -9.11
C ARG A 235 -11.62 -13.47 -8.76
N GLY A 236 -12.54 -13.40 -7.81
CA GLY A 236 -13.23 -14.57 -7.28
C GLY A 236 -12.36 -15.50 -6.41
N ARG A 237 -11.04 -15.31 -6.39
CA ARG A 237 -10.08 -16.10 -5.59
C ARG A 237 -9.65 -15.39 -4.31
N LEU A 238 -9.49 -14.06 -4.39
CA LEU A 238 -9.11 -13.22 -3.25
C LEU A 238 -10.26 -12.32 -2.82
N LYS A 239 -10.29 -11.98 -1.54
CA LYS A 239 -11.25 -11.01 -0.97
C LYS A 239 -10.88 -9.58 -1.35
N ALA A 240 -9.58 -9.29 -1.48
CA ALA A 240 -9.09 -7.97 -1.84
C ALA A 240 -7.69 -8.02 -2.49
N VAL A 241 -7.40 -7.01 -3.31
CA VAL A 241 -6.07 -6.70 -3.86
C VAL A 241 -5.74 -5.26 -3.47
N TYR A 242 -4.59 -5.04 -2.85
CA TYR A 242 -4.09 -3.71 -2.48
C TYR A 242 -2.84 -3.39 -3.30
N VAL A 243 -2.84 -2.27 -3.99
CA VAL A 243 -1.76 -1.84 -4.89
C VAL A 243 -1.35 -0.42 -4.56
N TYR A 244 -0.07 -0.20 -4.28
CA TYR A 244 0.44 1.12 -3.96
C TYR A 244 1.68 1.47 -4.77
N PHE A 245 1.59 2.59 -5.50
CA PHE A 245 2.69 3.14 -6.27
C PHE A 245 3.54 4.07 -5.39
N ASN A 246 4.85 3.85 -5.37
CA ASN A 246 5.83 4.57 -4.57
C ASN A 246 6.95 5.19 -5.43
N ASN A 247 6.74 5.28 -6.74
CA ASN A 247 7.59 5.98 -7.71
C ASN A 247 7.11 7.43 -7.89
N ASP A 248 7.10 8.20 -6.79
CA ASP A 248 6.44 9.50 -6.68
C ASP A 248 7.08 10.66 -7.45
N PRO A 249 8.39 10.68 -7.82
CA PRO A 249 8.97 11.78 -8.58
C PRO A 249 8.16 12.09 -9.85
N GLU A 250 8.05 13.36 -10.17
CA GLU A 250 7.33 13.89 -11.34
C GLU A 250 5.86 13.47 -11.42
N GLY A 251 5.26 12.99 -10.33
CA GLY A 251 3.89 12.50 -10.30
C GLY A 251 3.69 11.16 -11.03
N ALA A 252 4.76 10.40 -11.28
CA ALA A 252 4.67 9.10 -11.95
C ALA A 252 3.76 8.13 -11.19
N ALA A 253 3.87 8.07 -9.86
CA ALA A 253 3.01 7.21 -9.04
C ALA A 253 1.52 7.45 -9.28
N VAL A 254 1.08 8.72 -9.33
CA VAL A 254 -0.32 9.06 -9.57
C VAL A 254 -0.76 8.64 -10.97
N ARG A 255 0.05 8.97 -11.99
CA ARG A 255 -0.29 8.61 -13.39
C ARG A 255 -0.41 7.10 -13.55
N ASN A 256 0.59 6.35 -13.07
CA ASN A 256 0.58 4.89 -13.16
C ASN A 256 -0.58 4.26 -12.37
N ALA A 257 -0.88 4.78 -11.17
CA ALA A 257 -2.02 4.31 -10.39
C ALA A 257 -3.35 4.54 -11.11
N LEU A 258 -3.55 5.71 -11.73
CA LEU A 258 -4.74 6.02 -12.50
C LEU A 258 -4.85 5.14 -13.76
N THR A 259 -3.75 4.95 -14.49
CA THR A 259 -3.71 4.05 -15.65
C THR A 259 -4.08 2.62 -15.26
N LEU A 260 -3.44 2.08 -14.21
CA LEU A 260 -3.76 0.72 -13.75
C LEU A 260 -5.22 0.61 -13.29
N LYS A 261 -5.75 1.63 -12.62
CA LYS A 261 -7.16 1.68 -12.19
C LYS A 261 -8.14 1.65 -13.38
N LEU A 262 -7.76 2.22 -14.52
CA LEU A 262 -8.56 2.15 -15.75
C LEU A 262 -8.48 0.79 -16.47
N LEU A 263 -7.34 0.11 -16.36
CA LEU A 263 -7.12 -1.20 -17.00
C LEU A 263 -7.78 -2.35 -16.23
N VAL A 264 -7.90 -2.22 -14.92
CA VAL A 264 -8.59 -3.19 -14.06
C VAL A 264 -10.08 -2.88 -14.05
N ARG A 265 -10.90 -3.72 -14.70
CA ARG A 265 -12.35 -3.55 -14.88
C ARG A 265 -13.16 -4.43 -13.94
#